data_5ac89adf4fbd81610d0e640c2a7f7b6a
#
_entry.id   5ac89adf4fbd81610d0e640c2a7f7b6a
#
_cell.length_a   1.000
_cell.length_b   1.000
_cell.length_c   1.000
_cell.angle_alpha   90.00
_cell.angle_beta   90.00
_cell.angle_gamma   90.00
#
_symmetry.space_group_name_H-M   'P 1'
#
loop_
_entity.id
_entity.type
_entity.pdbx_description
1 polymer ?
#
loop_
_entity_poly.entity_id
_entity_poly.type
_entity_poly.pdbx_seq_one_letter_code
_entity_poly.pdbx_strand_id
1 'polypeptide(L)'
;MLPPPPFGCISGMPETMTPLSEVTPPHLTPLWERQDCHLPNKPGLNQASCSFHLPPPTDQQTTGLLGCSSCSLPCPTPPMETPGLVVHGEAAPFSTALRSLVNNPLYSDVRFVVGQERQEVFAHRCLLACRCNFFQRLLGSEPGPGVPSPVVLSTVPAEAFLAVLEFLYTNSAKLHRHSVLEVLTAAVEYGLEELRELCLQFVMKVLDVELVCEALQIAVSFGLGPLQDRCVAFIEAHSQETLRTRGFLELSAPALLLLLRSDKLCVDEAELVLAARSWARVGAAVLERPVAEVAAPVVRELRLALLAPAELSALEEQNRREPLIPVEQIVEAWKCHALRRGDAARGAPCRRRRGTLPREHHRFLDLPFK
;
A
#
# COMPACT_ATOMS: atom_id res chain seq x y z
N MET A 1 -16.82 -50.64 -52.75
CA MET A 1 -15.97 -51.47 -53.64
C MET A 1 -14.88 -50.58 -54.16
N LEU A 2 -13.70 -51.03 -53.99
CA LEU A 2 -12.34 -50.65 -54.40
C LEU A 2 -11.45 -50.04 -53.31
N PRO A 3 -10.25 -50.65 -53.19
CA PRO A 3 -9.35 -50.45 -52.02
C PRO A 3 -8.26 -49.41 -52.27
N PRO A 4 -7.48 -49.08 -51.26
CA PRO A 4 -6.40 -48.07 -51.33
C PRO A 4 -5.08 -48.67 -51.88
N PRO A 5 -4.17 -47.88 -52.45
CA PRO A 5 -2.85 -48.33 -52.83
C PRO A 5 -1.79 -47.99 -51.74
N PRO A 6 -0.55 -48.55 -51.85
CA PRO A 6 0.28 -48.88 -50.71
C PRO A 6 1.44 -47.91 -50.39
N PHE A 7 2.08 -48.21 -49.27
CA PHE A 7 3.29 -47.66 -48.69
C PHE A 7 4.49 -47.39 -49.65
N GLY A 8 5.15 -46.29 -49.43
CA GLY A 8 6.52 -46.01 -49.86
C GLY A 8 7.32 -45.39 -48.73
N CYS A 9 8.25 -46.15 -48.17
CA CYS A 9 9.32 -45.70 -47.26
C CYS A 9 10.33 -44.82 -47.98
N ILE A 10 10.66 -43.68 -47.39
CA ILE A 10 12.06 -43.12 -47.51
C ILE A 10 12.48 -42.58 -46.15
N SER A 11 13.60 -43.11 -45.72
CA SER A 11 14.42 -42.76 -44.54
C SER A 11 15.02 -41.36 -44.63
N GLY A 12 15.10 -40.68 -43.47
CA GLY A 12 15.90 -39.47 -43.29
C GLY A 12 15.64 -38.81 -41.98
N MET A 13 16.24 -39.29 -40.92
CA MET A 13 16.61 -38.45 -39.75
C MET A 13 17.89 -37.63 -40.09
N PRO A 14 18.21 -36.47 -39.47
CA PRO A 14 17.95 -36.10 -38.09
C PRO A 14 17.51 -34.63 -37.92
N GLU A 15 16.95 -34.24 -36.81
CA GLU A 15 17.47 -33.12 -35.97
C GLU A 15 16.55 -32.85 -34.79
N THR A 16 17.18 -32.85 -33.66
CA THR A 16 16.71 -32.51 -32.35
C THR A 16 15.86 -31.24 -32.31
N MET A 17 14.56 -31.35 -32.12
CA MET A 17 13.69 -30.25 -31.65
C MET A 17 13.78 -30.19 -30.13
N THR A 18 14.50 -29.21 -29.63
CA THR A 18 14.38 -28.72 -28.25
C THR A 18 12.94 -28.29 -27.97
N PRO A 19 12.36 -28.64 -26.82
CA PRO A 19 11.02 -28.17 -26.47
C PRO A 19 11.06 -26.66 -26.26
N LEU A 20 10.14 -25.96 -26.90
CA LEU A 20 9.82 -24.57 -26.62
C LEU A 20 9.53 -24.43 -25.13
N SER A 21 10.38 -23.71 -24.43
CA SER A 21 10.17 -23.25 -23.08
C SER A 21 8.86 -22.47 -23.04
N GLU A 22 7.88 -22.98 -22.29
CA GLU A 22 6.72 -22.22 -21.86
C GLU A 22 7.19 -20.92 -21.21
N VAL A 23 6.90 -19.81 -21.85
CA VAL A 23 7.06 -18.48 -21.27
C VAL A 23 5.93 -18.34 -20.26
N THR A 24 6.22 -18.68 -19.02
CA THR A 24 5.41 -18.30 -17.88
C THR A 24 5.30 -16.79 -17.84
N PRO A 25 4.11 -16.21 -17.71
CA PRO A 25 3.96 -14.77 -17.54
C PRO A 25 4.68 -14.34 -16.24
N PRO A 26 5.29 -13.16 -16.19
CA PRO A 26 5.99 -12.68 -15.01
C PRO A 26 5.00 -12.61 -13.84
N HIS A 27 5.30 -13.38 -12.80
CA HIS A 27 4.60 -13.31 -11.53
C HIS A 27 4.75 -11.89 -10.96
N LEU A 28 3.63 -11.18 -10.89
CA LEU A 28 3.50 -9.98 -10.07
C LEU A 28 3.70 -10.45 -8.62
N THR A 29 4.85 -10.13 -8.05
CA THR A 29 5.10 -10.34 -6.62
C THR A 29 4.06 -9.54 -5.83
N PRO A 30 3.30 -10.20 -4.93
CA PRO A 30 2.30 -9.50 -4.10
C PRO A 30 2.96 -8.38 -3.30
N LEU A 31 2.25 -7.26 -3.13
CA LEU A 31 2.71 -6.06 -2.42
C LEU A 31 3.30 -6.32 -1.02
N TRP A 32 2.91 -7.41 -0.36
CA TRP A 32 3.40 -7.78 0.98
C TRP A 32 4.80 -8.45 0.99
N GLU A 33 5.29 -8.95 -0.13
CA GLU A 33 6.67 -9.46 -0.25
C GLU A 33 7.73 -8.36 -0.26
N ARG A 34 7.30 -7.10 -0.47
CA ARG A 34 8.21 -5.94 -0.55
C ARG A 34 8.72 -5.44 0.82
N GLN A 35 8.29 -6.04 1.94
CA GLN A 35 8.65 -5.57 3.29
C GLN A 35 10.03 -6.04 3.80
N ASP A 36 10.73 -6.94 3.09
CA ASP A 36 12.04 -7.47 3.53
C ASP A 36 13.27 -6.77 2.92
N CYS A 37 13.11 -5.63 2.26
CA CYS A 37 14.25 -4.83 1.87
C CYS A 37 14.85 -4.11 3.10
N HIS A 38 15.62 -4.86 3.90
CA HIS A 38 16.52 -4.30 4.92
C HIS A 38 17.48 -3.31 4.28
N LEU A 39 17.28 -2.03 4.55
CA LEU A 39 18.35 -1.05 4.47
C LEU A 39 19.46 -1.49 5.43
N PRO A 40 20.74 -1.49 5.04
CA PRO A 40 21.83 -1.85 5.92
C PRO A 40 21.86 -0.90 7.11
N ASN A 41 21.69 -1.46 8.30
CA ASN A 41 21.83 -0.80 9.58
C ASN A 41 23.26 -0.24 9.69
N LYS A 42 23.43 1.07 9.59
CA LYS A 42 24.65 1.76 10.06
C LYS A 42 24.41 2.23 11.47
N PRO A 43 25.36 1.96 12.39
CA PRO A 43 25.22 2.34 13.78
C PRO A 43 25.44 3.84 13.99
N GLY A 44 24.56 4.45 14.77
CA GLY A 44 24.80 5.55 15.66
C GLY A 44 25.26 6.88 15.06
N LEU A 45 24.29 7.77 14.81
CA LEU A 45 24.54 9.20 14.91
C LEU A 45 23.36 9.83 15.66
N ASN A 46 23.72 10.45 16.79
CA ASN A 46 22.86 11.16 17.71
C ASN A 46 21.90 12.13 17.01
N GLN A 47 20.66 12.09 17.47
CA GLN A 47 19.66 13.12 17.22
C GLN A 47 20.18 14.46 17.80
N ALA A 48 20.70 15.33 16.94
CA ALA A 48 20.80 16.74 17.23
C ALA A 48 19.60 17.42 16.55
N SER A 49 18.58 17.70 17.34
CA SER A 49 17.45 18.54 16.96
C SER A 49 17.96 19.98 16.79
N CYS A 50 18.14 20.41 15.56
CA CYS A 50 18.32 21.83 15.24
C CYS A 50 16.95 22.48 15.14
N SER A 51 16.44 22.94 16.27
CA SER A 51 15.34 23.90 16.32
C SER A 51 15.89 25.24 15.91
N PHE A 52 15.59 25.72 14.73
CA PHE A 52 15.75 27.13 14.40
C PHE A 52 14.66 27.94 15.11
N HIS A 53 14.99 28.50 16.25
CA HIS A 53 14.20 29.53 16.90
C HIS A 53 14.51 30.86 16.21
N LEU A 54 13.53 31.44 15.56
CA LEU A 54 13.50 32.86 15.24
C LEU A 54 13.25 33.62 16.55
N PRO A 55 14.05 34.65 16.86
CA PRO A 55 13.80 35.48 18.04
C PRO A 55 12.54 36.36 17.79
N PRO A 56 11.72 36.61 18.82
CA PRO A 56 10.57 37.50 18.72
C PRO A 56 11.04 38.97 18.62
N PRO A 57 10.22 39.85 18.02
CA PRO A 57 10.51 41.25 17.95
C PRO A 57 10.51 41.88 19.35
N THR A 58 11.60 42.51 19.72
CA THR A 58 11.74 43.26 20.98
C THR A 58 11.07 44.63 20.83
N ASP A 59 9.99 44.82 21.57
CA ASP A 59 9.47 46.14 21.94
C ASP A 59 10.54 46.85 22.80
N GLN A 60 11.03 47.98 22.32
CA GLN A 60 11.79 48.89 23.14
C GLN A 60 10.91 50.07 23.58
N GLN A 61 10.50 50.00 24.84
CA GLN A 61 9.99 51.14 25.58
C GLN A 61 11.13 52.06 25.98
N THR A 62 10.89 53.32 25.68
CA THR A 62 11.47 54.54 26.20
C THR A 62 11.94 54.51 27.64
N THR A 63 13.12 55.02 27.91
CA THR A 63 13.39 56.05 28.98
C THR A 63 14.82 56.60 28.88
N GLY A 64 14.98 57.91 29.11
CA GLY A 64 16.19 58.49 29.60
C GLY A 64 16.78 59.63 28.79
N LEU A 65 16.22 60.84 28.95
CA LEU A 65 16.86 62.13 28.72
C LEU A 65 18.19 62.26 29.44
N LEU A 66 19.27 62.52 28.72
CA LEU A 66 20.35 63.35 29.21
C LEU A 66 20.88 64.18 28.06
N GLY A 67 20.75 65.52 28.17
CA GLY A 67 21.13 66.48 27.21
C GLY A 67 22.66 66.59 27.01
N CYS A 68 23.05 66.72 25.75
CA CYS A 68 24.29 67.33 25.36
C CYS A 68 23.99 68.47 24.37
N SER A 69 24.05 69.70 24.85
CA SER A 69 24.03 70.91 24.07
C SER A 69 25.37 71.08 23.33
N SER A 70 25.26 71.35 22.04
CA SER A 70 26.26 71.85 21.10
C SER A 70 26.79 70.89 20.03
N CYS A 71 26.00 70.69 18.95
CA CYS A 71 26.55 70.51 17.62
C CYS A 71 25.37 70.78 16.61
N SER A 72 25.27 71.94 16.08
CA SER A 72 24.36 72.33 15.03
C SER A 72 24.97 71.97 13.66
N LEU A 73 24.83 70.69 13.28
CA LEU A 73 24.92 70.26 11.86
C LEU A 73 23.79 69.27 11.63
N PRO A 74 22.96 69.40 10.59
CA PRO A 74 21.94 68.43 10.30
C PRO A 74 22.64 67.11 9.93
N CYS A 75 22.46 66.10 10.77
CA CYS A 75 22.86 64.73 10.44
C CYS A 75 22.09 64.32 9.18
N PRO A 76 22.74 63.85 8.10
CA PRO A 76 22.04 63.36 6.93
C PRO A 76 21.23 62.16 7.39
N THR A 77 19.89 62.26 7.34
CA THR A 77 18.97 61.16 7.50
C THR A 77 19.33 60.09 6.46
N PRO A 78 19.56 58.81 6.86
CA PRO A 78 19.76 57.78 5.88
C PRO A 78 18.56 57.75 4.92
N PRO A 79 18.78 57.56 3.63
CA PRO A 79 17.67 57.47 2.67
C PRO A 79 16.72 56.39 3.14
N MET A 80 15.44 56.70 3.36
CA MET A 80 14.42 55.75 3.62
C MET A 80 14.33 54.89 2.34
N GLU A 81 14.87 53.67 2.44
CA GLU A 81 14.67 52.65 1.40
C GLU A 81 13.14 52.42 1.27
N THR A 82 12.56 52.83 0.19
CA THR A 82 11.19 52.50 -0.10
C THR A 82 11.10 50.99 -0.20
N PRO A 83 10.21 50.33 0.56
CA PRO A 83 10.09 48.87 0.50
C PRO A 83 9.80 48.48 -0.94
N GLY A 84 10.61 47.57 -1.50
CA GLY A 84 10.45 47.08 -2.87
C GLY A 84 9.08 46.47 -3.06
N LEU A 85 8.45 46.72 -4.19
CA LEU A 85 7.18 46.12 -4.57
C LEU A 85 7.44 44.72 -5.14
N VAL A 86 6.88 43.68 -4.52
CA VAL A 86 6.87 42.32 -5.08
C VAL A 86 5.76 42.19 -6.10
N VAL A 87 6.10 41.89 -7.33
CA VAL A 87 5.13 41.64 -8.41
C VAL A 87 5.20 40.14 -8.79
N HIS A 88 4.02 39.56 -9.06
CA HIS A 88 3.89 38.15 -9.38
C HIS A 88 3.48 37.99 -10.86
N GLY A 89 4.19 37.07 -11.57
CA GLY A 89 3.75 36.62 -12.90
C GLY A 89 2.61 35.59 -12.77
N GLU A 90 2.00 35.25 -13.89
CA GLU A 90 0.98 34.19 -13.92
C GLU A 90 1.56 32.80 -13.70
N ALA A 91 0.96 32.04 -12.77
CA ALA A 91 1.42 30.71 -12.40
C ALA A 91 1.18 29.65 -13.51
N ALA A 92 0.11 29.79 -14.30
CA ALA A 92 -0.27 28.83 -15.31
C ALA A 92 0.74 28.71 -16.46
N PRO A 93 1.23 29.79 -17.09
CA PRO A 93 2.29 29.72 -18.10
C PRO A 93 3.59 29.15 -17.55
N PHE A 94 3.95 29.52 -16.33
CA PHE A 94 5.16 28.98 -15.67
C PHE A 94 5.08 27.47 -15.43
N SER A 95 3.96 26.99 -14.88
CA SER A 95 3.70 25.57 -14.66
C SER A 95 3.69 24.78 -15.98
N THR A 96 3.09 25.36 -17.05
CA THR A 96 3.08 24.74 -18.39
C THR A 96 4.49 24.62 -18.98
N ALA A 97 5.32 25.63 -18.82
CA ALA A 97 6.71 25.58 -19.26
C ALA A 97 7.51 24.48 -18.52
N LEU A 98 7.36 24.37 -17.20
CA LEU A 98 8.01 23.32 -16.43
C LEU A 98 7.50 21.92 -16.79
N ARG A 99 6.19 21.77 -17.08
CA ARG A 99 5.61 20.51 -17.53
C ARG A 99 6.27 19.99 -18.80
N SER A 100 6.66 20.85 -19.72
CA SER A 100 7.34 20.46 -20.97
C SER A 100 8.71 19.82 -20.75
N LEU A 101 9.30 19.97 -19.57
CA LEU A 101 10.57 19.36 -19.15
C LEU A 101 10.42 17.98 -18.53
N VAL A 102 9.21 17.54 -18.19
CA VAL A 102 8.96 16.22 -17.61
C VAL A 102 9.30 15.15 -18.64
N ASN A 103 10.17 14.22 -18.27
CA ASN A 103 10.67 13.15 -19.15
C ASN A 103 11.19 13.65 -20.50
N ASN A 104 11.80 14.83 -20.52
CA ASN A 104 12.39 15.41 -21.70
C ASN A 104 13.93 15.28 -21.60
N PRO A 105 14.62 14.62 -22.55
CA PRO A 105 16.07 14.49 -22.52
C PRO A 105 16.79 15.84 -22.70
N LEU A 106 16.09 16.85 -23.21
CA LEU A 106 16.66 18.17 -23.42
C LEU A 106 16.96 18.83 -22.07
N TYR A 107 18.20 19.22 -21.86
CA TYR A 107 18.72 19.81 -20.62
C TYR A 107 18.68 18.89 -19.40
N SER A 108 18.30 17.61 -19.55
CA SER A 108 18.31 16.65 -18.44
C SER A 108 19.74 16.33 -18.00
N ASP A 109 19.96 16.24 -16.69
CA ASP A 109 21.26 15.94 -16.07
C ASP A 109 21.20 14.68 -15.18
N VAL A 110 20.06 13.99 -15.16
CA VAL A 110 19.88 12.69 -14.50
C VAL A 110 18.97 11.79 -15.33
N ARG A 111 19.33 10.49 -15.38
CA ARG A 111 18.54 9.44 -16.01
C ARG A 111 18.19 8.39 -14.98
N PHE A 112 16.90 8.05 -14.93
CA PHE A 112 16.38 6.96 -14.12
C PHE A 112 16.04 5.76 -14.99
N VAL A 113 16.18 4.56 -14.42
CA VAL A 113 15.65 3.32 -14.98
C VAL A 113 14.61 2.79 -14.00
N VAL A 114 13.34 2.88 -14.39
CA VAL A 114 12.21 2.66 -13.50
C VAL A 114 11.38 1.43 -13.87
N GLY A 115 10.78 0.83 -12.86
CA GLY A 115 9.90 -0.32 -13.00
C GLY A 115 10.58 -1.61 -13.41
N GLN A 116 9.80 -2.67 -13.46
CA GLN A 116 10.25 -3.99 -13.92
C GLN A 116 10.61 -3.98 -15.42
N GLU A 117 9.94 -3.13 -16.19
CA GLU A 117 10.17 -2.93 -17.63
C GLU A 117 11.45 -2.15 -17.92
N ARG A 118 12.12 -1.64 -16.88
CA ARG A 118 13.36 -0.87 -16.98
C ARG A 118 13.24 0.34 -17.92
N GLN A 119 12.12 1.05 -17.85
CA GLN A 119 11.88 2.23 -18.68
C GLN A 119 12.85 3.36 -18.30
N GLU A 120 13.47 3.99 -19.31
CA GLU A 120 14.30 5.17 -19.11
C GLU A 120 13.43 6.42 -18.93
N VAL A 121 13.72 7.20 -17.89
CA VAL A 121 13.04 8.46 -17.60
C VAL A 121 14.10 9.53 -17.33
N PHE A 122 13.95 10.66 -18.00
CA PHE A 122 14.86 11.81 -17.92
C PHE A 122 14.33 12.86 -16.96
N ALA A 123 15.24 13.47 -16.16
CA ALA A 123 14.86 14.48 -15.19
C ALA A 123 16.01 15.48 -14.92
N HIS A 124 15.73 16.47 -14.06
CA HIS A 124 16.63 17.56 -13.72
C HIS A 124 16.93 17.56 -12.23
N ARG A 125 18.19 17.28 -11.86
CA ARG A 125 18.66 17.14 -10.48
C ARG A 125 18.24 18.32 -9.58
N CYS A 126 18.41 19.54 -10.08
CA CYS A 126 18.09 20.74 -9.32
C CYS A 126 16.61 20.82 -8.93
N LEU A 127 15.69 20.47 -9.84
CA LEU A 127 14.26 20.48 -9.56
C LEU A 127 13.88 19.38 -8.54
N LEU A 128 14.44 18.18 -8.72
CA LEU A 128 14.16 17.07 -7.81
C LEU A 128 14.71 17.35 -6.40
N ALA A 129 15.97 17.81 -6.31
CA ALA A 129 16.63 18.04 -5.05
C ALA A 129 16.02 19.21 -4.25
N CYS A 130 15.57 20.27 -4.91
CA CYS A 130 14.94 21.39 -4.21
C CYS A 130 13.52 21.10 -3.73
N ARG A 131 12.82 20.14 -4.38
CA ARG A 131 11.42 19.82 -4.09
C ARG A 131 11.22 18.59 -3.21
N CYS A 132 12.24 17.71 -3.09
CA CYS A 132 12.11 16.45 -2.40
C CYS A 132 13.41 16.04 -1.70
N ASN A 133 13.33 15.89 -0.36
CA ASN A 133 14.46 15.49 0.47
C ASN A 133 15.01 14.09 0.12
N PHE A 134 14.16 13.18 -0.33
CA PHE A 134 14.58 11.86 -0.80
C PHE A 134 15.53 12.01 -1.98
N PHE A 135 15.13 12.75 -3.01
CA PHE A 135 15.97 12.99 -4.19
C PHE A 135 17.19 13.86 -3.88
N GLN A 136 17.08 14.81 -2.96
CA GLN A 136 18.24 15.60 -2.50
C GLN A 136 19.33 14.69 -1.94
N ARG A 137 18.98 13.69 -1.13
CA ARG A 137 19.96 12.74 -0.58
C ARG A 137 20.44 11.75 -1.63
N LEU A 138 19.52 11.22 -2.45
CA LEU A 138 19.85 10.24 -3.50
C LEU A 138 20.81 10.81 -4.55
N LEU A 139 20.62 12.07 -4.92
CA LEU A 139 21.37 12.75 -5.96
C LEU A 139 22.51 13.63 -5.41
N GLY A 140 22.65 13.77 -4.09
CA GLY A 140 23.61 14.66 -3.43
C GLY A 140 25.07 14.22 -3.55
N SER A 141 25.36 13.00 -3.98
CA SER A 141 26.70 12.55 -4.29
C SER A 141 27.13 13.19 -5.62
N GLU A 142 28.30 13.86 -5.65
CA GLU A 142 28.85 14.35 -6.91
C GLU A 142 29.05 13.17 -7.87
N PRO A 143 28.63 13.31 -9.13
CA PRO A 143 28.94 12.29 -10.12
C PRO A 143 30.47 12.20 -10.25
N GLY A 144 31.02 11.01 -9.98
CA GLY A 144 32.45 10.76 -10.19
C GLY A 144 32.87 11.09 -11.64
N PRO A 145 34.17 11.22 -11.90
CA PRO A 145 34.68 11.50 -13.26
C PRO A 145 34.31 10.36 -14.19
N GLY A 146 33.26 10.53 -14.97
CA GLY A 146 32.74 9.55 -15.93
C GLY A 146 31.31 9.88 -16.37
N VAL A 147 30.77 9.06 -17.30
CA VAL A 147 29.35 9.17 -17.68
C VAL A 147 28.49 8.83 -16.48
N PRO A 148 27.55 9.71 -16.06
CA PRO A 148 26.67 9.43 -14.93
C PRO A 148 25.91 8.13 -15.14
N SER A 149 26.09 7.15 -14.23
CA SER A 149 25.32 5.91 -14.27
C SER A 149 23.83 6.21 -14.01
N PRO A 150 22.90 5.50 -14.67
CA PRO A 150 21.48 5.71 -14.41
C PRO A 150 21.12 5.29 -12.99
N VAL A 151 20.19 6.03 -12.37
CA VAL A 151 19.63 5.69 -11.08
C VAL A 151 18.52 4.66 -11.28
N VAL A 152 18.64 3.49 -10.64
CA VAL A 152 17.67 2.40 -10.80
C VAL A 152 16.63 2.46 -9.67
N LEU A 153 15.34 2.54 -10.05
CA LEU A 153 14.17 2.52 -9.17
C LEU A 153 13.22 1.41 -9.66
N SER A 154 13.55 0.16 -9.34
CA SER A 154 12.82 -1.02 -9.85
C SER A 154 11.44 -1.23 -9.22
N THR A 155 11.17 -0.65 -8.06
CA THR A 155 9.94 -0.86 -7.27
C THR A 155 8.77 0.01 -7.72
N VAL A 156 9.04 1.12 -8.41
CA VAL A 156 8.04 2.09 -8.82
C VAL A 156 7.73 1.92 -10.31
N PRO A 157 6.47 1.72 -10.73
CA PRO A 157 6.09 1.71 -12.15
C PRO A 157 6.36 3.05 -12.83
N ALA A 158 6.69 3.01 -14.12
CA ALA A 158 7.06 4.21 -14.88
C ALA A 158 5.93 5.27 -14.88
N GLU A 159 4.67 4.86 -15.01
CA GLU A 159 3.52 5.76 -14.98
C GLU A 159 3.40 6.49 -13.63
N ALA A 160 3.54 5.77 -12.52
CA ALA A 160 3.51 6.37 -11.19
C ALA A 160 4.68 7.33 -10.98
N PHE A 161 5.88 6.96 -11.45
CA PHE A 161 7.05 7.82 -11.36
C PHE A 161 6.89 9.10 -12.18
N LEU A 162 6.31 9.01 -13.38
CA LEU A 162 6.01 10.18 -14.22
C LEU A 162 5.01 11.13 -13.54
N ALA A 163 3.99 10.60 -12.86
CA ALA A 163 3.05 11.42 -12.07
C ALA A 163 3.75 12.13 -10.89
N VAL A 164 4.70 11.44 -10.22
CA VAL A 164 5.55 12.06 -9.18
C VAL A 164 6.40 13.18 -9.77
N LEU A 165 7.04 12.96 -10.92
CA LEU A 165 7.83 14.01 -11.60
C LEU A 165 6.97 15.19 -11.99
N GLU A 166 5.78 14.95 -12.57
CA GLU A 166 4.84 16.02 -12.93
C GLU A 166 4.50 16.87 -11.70
N PHE A 167 4.22 16.23 -10.56
CA PHE A 167 3.95 16.93 -9.31
C PHE A 167 5.16 17.75 -8.84
N LEU A 168 6.37 17.20 -8.86
CA LEU A 168 7.58 17.92 -8.44
C LEU A 168 7.86 19.15 -9.31
N TYR A 169 7.54 19.09 -10.61
CA TYR A 169 7.77 20.19 -11.56
C TYR A 169 6.69 21.25 -11.52
N THR A 170 5.42 20.84 -11.35
CA THR A 170 4.28 21.72 -11.58
C THR A 170 3.38 21.94 -10.38
N ASN A 171 3.64 21.25 -9.26
CA ASN A 171 2.76 21.15 -8.08
C ASN A 171 1.36 20.63 -8.42
N SER A 172 1.23 19.88 -9.51
CA SER A 172 0.00 19.20 -9.92
C SER A 172 0.32 17.86 -10.55
N ALA A 173 -0.53 16.87 -10.34
CA ALA A 173 -0.40 15.56 -10.96
C ALA A 173 -1.73 15.10 -11.51
N LYS A 174 -1.67 14.40 -12.65
CA LYS A 174 -2.85 13.75 -13.21
C LYS A 174 -2.97 12.35 -12.60
N LEU A 175 -3.99 12.14 -11.78
CA LEU A 175 -4.23 10.88 -11.11
C LEU A 175 -5.24 10.04 -11.89
N HIS A 176 -4.91 8.76 -12.09
CA HIS A 176 -5.79 7.78 -12.72
C HIS A 176 -6.15 6.68 -11.72
N ARG A 177 -7.35 6.11 -11.86
CA ARG A 177 -7.83 5.05 -10.95
C ARG A 177 -6.89 3.85 -10.89
N HIS A 178 -6.31 3.47 -12.01
CA HIS A 178 -5.45 2.28 -12.13
C HIS A 178 -4.02 2.48 -11.60
N SER A 179 -3.56 3.73 -11.45
CA SER A 179 -2.18 4.02 -11.03
C SER A 179 -2.10 4.86 -9.73
N VAL A 180 -3.24 5.27 -9.17
CA VAL A 180 -3.22 6.14 -7.98
C VAL A 180 -2.62 5.46 -6.75
N LEU A 181 -2.76 4.15 -6.60
CA LEU A 181 -2.21 3.42 -5.45
C LEU A 181 -0.69 3.32 -5.53
N GLU A 182 -0.13 3.16 -6.71
CA GLU A 182 1.32 3.21 -6.93
C GLU A 182 1.87 4.62 -6.74
N VAL A 183 1.12 5.65 -7.18
CA VAL A 183 1.50 7.05 -6.92
C VAL A 183 1.45 7.36 -5.43
N LEU A 184 0.43 6.86 -4.70
CA LEU A 184 0.32 6.98 -3.25
C LEU A 184 1.51 6.32 -2.55
N THR A 185 1.86 5.10 -2.96
CA THR A 185 3.02 4.37 -2.44
C THR A 185 4.31 5.18 -2.64
N ALA A 186 4.55 5.66 -3.85
CA ALA A 186 5.72 6.48 -4.15
C ALA A 186 5.71 7.81 -3.36
N ALA A 187 4.57 8.45 -3.20
CA ALA A 187 4.44 9.68 -2.42
C ALA A 187 4.80 9.47 -0.95
N VAL A 188 4.40 8.33 -0.36
CA VAL A 188 4.76 7.95 1.02
C VAL A 188 6.26 7.65 1.12
N GLU A 189 6.80 6.83 0.23
CA GLU A 189 8.22 6.44 0.23
C GLU A 189 9.17 7.62 0.02
N TYR A 190 8.78 8.59 -0.81
CA TYR A 190 9.60 9.77 -1.09
C TYR A 190 9.34 10.94 -0.14
N GLY A 191 8.36 10.80 0.79
CA GLY A 191 8.02 11.83 1.77
C GLY A 191 7.33 13.05 1.16
N LEU A 192 6.51 12.86 0.13
CA LEU A 192 5.74 13.90 -0.56
C LEU A 192 4.36 14.04 0.06
N GLU A 193 4.29 14.71 1.22
CA GLU A 193 3.07 14.79 2.04
C GLU A 193 1.87 15.38 1.29
N GLU A 194 2.08 16.44 0.50
CA GLU A 194 1.01 17.07 -0.26
C GLU A 194 0.47 16.14 -1.36
N LEU A 195 1.35 15.45 -2.10
CA LEU A 195 0.95 14.46 -3.10
C LEU A 195 0.24 13.27 -2.45
N ARG A 196 0.73 12.79 -1.30
CA ARG A 196 0.07 11.75 -0.51
C ARG A 196 -1.36 12.12 -0.19
N GLU A 197 -1.58 13.34 0.32
CA GLU A 197 -2.92 13.81 0.68
C GLU A 197 -3.84 13.89 -0.53
N LEU A 198 -3.35 14.39 -1.67
CA LEU A 198 -4.11 14.42 -2.92
C LEU A 198 -4.50 13.01 -3.40
N CYS A 199 -3.57 12.06 -3.32
CA CYS A 199 -3.85 10.66 -3.66
C CYS A 199 -4.89 10.05 -2.71
N LEU A 200 -4.77 10.28 -1.39
CA LEU A 200 -5.75 9.80 -0.41
C LEU A 200 -7.15 10.31 -0.70
N GLN A 201 -7.29 11.61 -0.96
CA GLN A 201 -8.57 12.21 -1.31
C GLN A 201 -9.15 11.63 -2.60
N PHE A 202 -8.31 11.35 -3.58
CA PHE A 202 -8.75 10.74 -4.84
C PHE A 202 -9.19 9.29 -4.62
N VAL A 203 -8.38 8.46 -3.94
CA VAL A 203 -8.71 7.06 -3.64
C VAL A 203 -10.04 6.96 -2.90
N MET A 204 -10.28 7.80 -1.88
CA MET A 204 -11.55 7.80 -1.14
C MET A 204 -12.79 8.08 -2.02
N LYS A 205 -12.62 8.79 -3.13
CA LYS A 205 -13.71 9.09 -4.09
C LYS A 205 -13.96 7.95 -5.09
N VAL A 206 -12.90 7.25 -5.49
CA VAL A 206 -12.97 6.21 -6.54
C VAL A 206 -12.97 4.78 -5.99
N LEU A 207 -13.04 4.63 -4.66
CA LEU A 207 -13.00 3.34 -3.98
C LEU A 207 -14.16 2.45 -4.41
N ASP A 208 -13.87 1.25 -4.87
CA ASP A 208 -14.83 0.22 -5.28
C ASP A 208 -14.37 -1.18 -4.84
N VAL A 209 -15.12 -2.21 -5.21
CA VAL A 209 -14.88 -3.60 -4.81
C VAL A 209 -13.54 -4.13 -5.30
N GLU A 210 -13.09 -3.71 -6.48
CA GLU A 210 -11.84 -4.18 -7.07
C GLU A 210 -10.61 -3.51 -6.43
N LEU A 211 -10.73 -2.21 -6.11
CA LEU A 211 -9.62 -1.40 -5.60
C LEU A 211 -9.44 -1.52 -4.07
N VAL A 212 -10.51 -1.85 -3.35
CA VAL A 212 -10.55 -1.72 -1.88
C VAL A 212 -9.55 -2.61 -1.16
N CYS A 213 -9.30 -3.82 -1.65
CA CYS A 213 -8.36 -4.75 -1.01
C CYS A 213 -6.92 -4.27 -1.13
N GLU A 214 -6.52 -3.78 -2.31
CA GLU A 214 -5.20 -3.21 -2.53
C GLU A 214 -5.01 -1.92 -1.74
N ALA A 215 -6.03 -1.04 -1.72
CA ALA A 215 -6.04 0.17 -0.90
C ALA A 215 -5.91 -0.15 0.60
N LEU A 216 -6.60 -1.19 1.10
CA LEU A 216 -6.46 -1.67 2.48
C LEU A 216 -5.05 -2.16 2.77
N GLN A 217 -4.47 -2.93 1.84
CA GLN A 217 -3.10 -3.43 1.99
C GLN A 217 -2.09 -2.29 2.15
N ILE A 218 -2.18 -1.27 1.31
CA ILE A 218 -1.34 -0.07 1.37
C ILE A 218 -1.57 0.69 2.68
N ALA A 219 -2.84 0.86 3.07
CA ALA A 219 -3.20 1.55 4.31
C ALA A 219 -2.62 0.86 5.55
N VAL A 220 -2.63 -0.47 5.59
CA VAL A 220 -2.04 -1.26 6.68
C VAL A 220 -0.52 -1.18 6.66
N SER A 221 0.10 -1.30 5.49
CA SER A 221 1.57 -1.29 5.33
C SER A 221 2.20 0.04 5.74
N PHE A 222 1.54 1.16 5.44
CA PHE A 222 2.03 2.50 5.73
C PHE A 222 1.35 3.18 6.93
N GLY A 223 0.45 2.49 7.64
CA GLY A 223 -0.24 3.03 8.80
C GLY A 223 -1.17 4.21 8.48
N LEU A 224 -1.83 4.20 7.32
CA LEU A 224 -2.74 5.25 6.86
C LEU A 224 -4.14 5.05 7.47
N GLY A 225 -4.29 5.37 8.77
CA GLY A 225 -5.51 5.11 9.57
C GLY A 225 -6.81 5.52 8.89
N PRO A 226 -6.99 6.77 8.41
CA PRO A 226 -8.23 7.21 7.76
C PRO A 226 -8.60 6.39 6.52
N LEU A 227 -7.62 6.00 5.70
CA LEU A 227 -7.85 5.14 4.54
C LEU A 227 -8.20 3.72 4.97
N GLN A 228 -7.49 3.17 5.98
CA GLN A 228 -7.78 1.85 6.55
C GLN A 228 -9.22 1.77 7.04
N ASP A 229 -9.67 2.72 7.85
CA ASP A 229 -11.03 2.76 8.39
C ASP A 229 -12.07 2.84 7.26
N ARG A 230 -11.81 3.63 6.24
CA ARG A 230 -12.68 3.76 5.07
C ARG A 230 -12.76 2.46 4.28
N CYS A 231 -11.62 1.78 4.02
CA CYS A 231 -11.58 0.49 3.32
C CYS A 231 -12.31 -0.59 4.11
N VAL A 232 -12.06 -0.68 5.42
CA VAL A 232 -12.76 -1.65 6.30
C VAL A 232 -14.27 -1.42 6.25
N ALA A 233 -14.73 -0.18 6.41
CA ALA A 233 -16.16 0.15 6.36
C ALA A 233 -16.79 -0.18 5.00
N PHE A 234 -16.06 0.01 3.91
CA PHE A 234 -16.52 -0.36 2.56
C PHE A 234 -16.66 -1.88 2.41
N ILE A 235 -15.64 -2.64 2.85
CA ILE A 235 -15.66 -4.11 2.81
C ILE A 235 -16.76 -4.68 3.71
N GLU A 236 -16.99 -4.09 4.88
CA GLU A 236 -18.10 -4.48 5.77
C GLU A 236 -19.46 -4.41 5.07
N ALA A 237 -19.66 -3.39 4.23
CA ALA A 237 -20.91 -3.20 3.48
C ALA A 237 -21.01 -4.12 2.24
N HIS A 238 -19.90 -4.38 1.56
CA HIS A 238 -19.82 -5.15 0.29
C HIS A 238 -19.09 -6.48 0.46
N SER A 239 -19.26 -7.12 1.63
CA SER A 239 -18.46 -8.28 2.04
C SER A 239 -18.51 -9.43 1.04
N GLN A 240 -19.71 -9.83 0.56
CA GLN A 240 -19.85 -10.96 -0.34
C GLN A 240 -19.17 -10.76 -1.70
N GLU A 241 -19.21 -9.54 -2.21
CA GLU A 241 -18.58 -9.20 -3.49
C GLU A 241 -17.05 -9.19 -3.31
N THR A 242 -16.58 -8.53 -2.25
CA THR A 242 -15.14 -8.39 -1.97
C THR A 242 -14.44 -9.73 -1.73
N LEU A 243 -15.07 -10.66 -0.99
CA LEU A 243 -14.51 -11.99 -0.72
C LEU A 243 -14.26 -12.84 -1.98
N ARG A 244 -14.89 -12.49 -3.10
CA ARG A 244 -14.75 -13.17 -4.39
C ARG A 244 -13.70 -12.53 -5.29
N THR A 245 -13.17 -11.38 -4.93
CA THR A 245 -12.14 -10.70 -5.72
C THR A 245 -10.79 -11.36 -5.58
N ARG A 246 -9.96 -11.20 -6.59
CA ARG A 246 -8.57 -11.61 -6.54
C ARG A 246 -7.81 -10.82 -5.45
N GLY A 247 -8.08 -9.53 -5.32
CA GLY A 247 -7.44 -8.67 -4.32
C GLY A 247 -7.63 -9.17 -2.88
N PHE A 248 -8.78 -9.81 -2.57
CA PHE A 248 -8.97 -10.44 -1.25
C PHE A 248 -7.97 -11.59 -1.00
N LEU A 249 -7.68 -12.40 -2.00
CA LEU A 249 -6.73 -13.52 -1.89
C LEU A 249 -5.27 -13.05 -1.75
N GLU A 250 -4.99 -11.82 -2.12
CA GLU A 250 -3.68 -11.18 -2.08
C GLU A 250 -3.45 -10.34 -0.81
N LEU A 251 -4.44 -10.25 0.09
CA LEU A 251 -4.31 -9.54 1.36
C LEU A 251 -3.22 -10.18 2.25
N SER A 252 -2.46 -9.34 2.93
CA SER A 252 -1.58 -9.81 4.00
C SER A 252 -2.38 -10.30 5.22
N ALA A 253 -1.77 -11.16 6.05
CA ALA A 253 -2.40 -11.63 7.27
C ALA A 253 -2.85 -10.50 8.22
N PRO A 254 -2.08 -9.41 8.45
CA PRO A 254 -2.54 -8.26 9.22
C PRO A 254 -3.77 -7.59 8.65
N ALA A 255 -3.86 -7.39 7.33
CA ALA A 255 -5.01 -6.79 6.68
C ALA A 255 -6.26 -7.69 6.79
N LEU A 256 -6.10 -9.01 6.56
CA LEU A 256 -7.19 -9.97 6.73
C LEU A 256 -7.69 -10.06 8.18
N LEU A 257 -6.78 -9.99 9.17
CA LEU A 257 -7.14 -10.00 10.59
C LEU A 257 -8.04 -8.82 10.97
N LEU A 258 -7.82 -7.62 10.41
CA LEU A 258 -8.70 -6.47 10.66
C LEU A 258 -10.14 -6.77 10.24
N LEU A 259 -10.30 -7.44 9.10
CA LEU A 259 -11.61 -7.83 8.59
C LEU A 259 -12.25 -8.92 9.44
N LEU A 260 -11.52 -9.99 9.76
CA LEU A 260 -12.03 -11.12 10.54
C LEU A 260 -12.40 -10.74 11.98
N ARG A 261 -11.80 -9.69 12.54
CA ARG A 261 -12.18 -9.15 13.86
C ARG A 261 -13.44 -8.32 13.85
N SER A 262 -13.86 -7.82 12.69
CA SER A 262 -15.06 -7.00 12.59
C SER A 262 -16.35 -7.82 12.83
N ASP A 263 -17.26 -7.28 13.63
CA ASP A 263 -18.62 -7.81 13.83
C ASP A 263 -19.59 -7.31 12.74
N LYS A 264 -19.17 -6.35 11.92
CA LYS A 264 -20.04 -5.68 10.95
C LYS A 264 -20.06 -6.31 9.57
N LEU A 265 -19.23 -7.33 9.31
CA LEU A 265 -19.23 -8.02 8.03
C LEU A 265 -20.61 -8.57 7.68
N CYS A 266 -21.09 -8.24 6.48
CA CYS A 266 -22.39 -8.67 5.95
C CYS A 266 -22.27 -10.01 5.19
N VAL A 267 -21.62 -11.00 5.79
CA VAL A 267 -21.39 -12.33 5.22
C VAL A 267 -21.53 -13.39 6.30
N ASP A 268 -21.94 -14.58 5.92
CA ASP A 268 -22.08 -15.71 6.84
C ASP A 268 -20.72 -16.35 7.17
N GLU A 269 -20.62 -16.96 8.35
CA GLU A 269 -19.36 -17.54 8.82
C GLU A 269 -18.88 -18.71 7.94
N ALA A 270 -19.81 -19.49 7.36
CA ALA A 270 -19.45 -20.57 6.45
C ALA A 270 -18.73 -20.04 5.18
N GLU A 271 -19.18 -18.92 4.65
CA GLU A 271 -18.53 -18.28 3.49
C GLU A 271 -17.17 -17.70 3.88
N LEU A 272 -17.04 -17.12 5.09
CA LEU A 272 -15.76 -16.61 5.61
C LEU A 272 -14.71 -17.72 5.78
N VAL A 273 -15.13 -18.88 6.28
CA VAL A 273 -14.24 -20.05 6.42
C VAL A 273 -13.72 -20.50 5.06
N LEU A 274 -14.61 -20.56 4.05
CA LEU A 274 -14.21 -20.92 2.68
C LEU A 274 -13.27 -19.88 2.06
N ALA A 275 -13.56 -18.60 2.26
CA ALA A 275 -12.72 -17.51 1.76
C ALA A 275 -11.33 -17.52 2.42
N ALA A 276 -11.26 -17.71 3.76
CA ALA A 276 -10.00 -17.81 4.49
C ALA A 276 -9.17 -19.03 4.06
N ARG A 277 -9.83 -20.17 3.75
CA ARG A 277 -9.15 -21.35 3.21
C ARG A 277 -8.56 -21.08 1.82
N SER A 278 -9.32 -20.41 0.95
CA SER A 278 -8.86 -20.05 -0.40
C SER A 278 -7.68 -19.07 -0.33
N TRP A 279 -7.77 -18.06 0.55
CA TRP A 279 -6.68 -17.14 0.83
C TRP A 279 -5.41 -17.86 1.32
N ALA A 280 -5.54 -18.78 2.28
CA ALA A 280 -4.40 -19.51 2.82
C ALA A 280 -3.72 -20.42 1.76
N ARG A 281 -4.49 -21.02 0.85
CA ARG A 281 -3.93 -21.81 -0.26
C ARG A 281 -3.14 -20.96 -1.24
N VAL A 282 -3.66 -19.79 -1.61
CA VAL A 282 -2.96 -18.86 -2.50
C VAL A 282 -1.68 -18.35 -1.82
N GLY A 283 -1.78 -17.92 -0.57
CA GLY A 283 -0.62 -17.48 0.21
C GLY A 283 0.44 -18.57 0.38
N ALA A 284 0.02 -19.83 0.61
CA ALA A 284 0.92 -20.97 0.73
C ALA A 284 1.70 -21.24 -0.58
N ALA A 285 1.01 -21.14 -1.72
CA ALA A 285 1.64 -21.32 -3.02
C ALA A 285 2.64 -20.21 -3.35
N VAL A 286 2.33 -18.97 -2.97
CA VAL A 286 3.22 -17.82 -3.21
C VAL A 286 4.42 -17.83 -2.28
N LEU A 287 4.21 -18.15 -0.98
CA LEU A 287 5.25 -18.16 0.04
C LEU A 287 6.09 -19.45 0.07
N GLU A 288 5.71 -20.46 -0.72
CA GLU A 288 6.28 -21.79 -0.66
C GLU A 288 6.29 -22.38 0.77
N ARG A 289 5.23 -22.10 1.55
CA ARG A 289 5.07 -22.52 2.95
C ARG A 289 3.84 -23.40 3.11
N PRO A 290 3.81 -24.28 4.15
CA PRO A 290 2.63 -25.08 4.45
C PRO A 290 1.38 -24.22 4.69
N VAL A 291 0.23 -24.64 4.14
CA VAL A 291 -1.05 -23.91 4.26
C VAL A 291 -1.41 -23.62 5.72
N ALA A 292 -1.16 -24.58 6.63
CA ALA A 292 -1.42 -24.45 8.05
C ALA A 292 -0.62 -23.31 8.71
N GLU A 293 0.64 -23.11 8.31
CA GLU A 293 1.46 -22.03 8.84
C GLU A 293 0.97 -20.65 8.38
N VAL A 294 0.61 -20.54 7.10
CA VAL A 294 0.05 -19.30 6.53
C VAL A 294 -1.29 -18.97 7.18
N ALA A 295 -2.12 -19.97 7.43
CA ALA A 295 -3.43 -19.82 8.05
C ALA A 295 -3.38 -19.51 9.56
N ALA A 296 -2.33 -19.96 10.27
CA ALA A 296 -2.24 -19.94 11.73
C ALA A 296 -2.62 -18.59 12.39
N PRO A 297 -2.19 -17.40 11.88
CA PRO A 297 -2.56 -16.13 12.50
C PRO A 297 -4.05 -15.81 12.36
N VAL A 298 -4.71 -16.27 11.30
CA VAL A 298 -6.08 -15.85 10.94
C VAL A 298 -7.17 -16.82 11.37
N VAL A 299 -6.87 -18.12 11.43
CA VAL A 299 -7.89 -19.15 11.75
C VAL A 299 -8.50 -19.00 13.13
N ARG A 300 -7.78 -18.40 14.08
CA ARG A 300 -8.27 -18.14 15.44
C ARG A 300 -9.42 -17.14 15.51
N GLU A 301 -9.54 -16.27 14.49
CA GLU A 301 -10.60 -15.27 14.39
C GLU A 301 -11.86 -15.81 13.69
N LEU A 302 -11.81 -17.06 13.18
CA LEU A 302 -12.98 -17.74 12.62
C LEU A 302 -13.90 -18.22 13.73
N ARG A 303 -15.19 -17.95 13.62
CA ARG A 303 -16.20 -18.18 14.66
C ARG A 303 -16.95 -19.49 14.42
N LEU A 304 -16.23 -20.62 14.50
CA LEU A 304 -16.71 -21.95 14.14
C LEU A 304 -17.97 -22.39 14.94
N ALA A 305 -18.17 -21.85 16.15
CA ALA A 305 -19.37 -22.08 16.94
C ALA A 305 -20.65 -21.58 16.28
N LEU A 306 -20.56 -20.67 15.29
CA LEU A 306 -21.71 -20.15 14.54
C LEU A 306 -22.15 -21.06 13.38
N LEU A 307 -21.29 -22.02 12.98
CA LEU A 307 -21.62 -22.97 11.91
C LEU A 307 -22.74 -23.92 12.32
N ALA A 308 -23.56 -24.36 11.40
CA ALA A 308 -24.50 -25.45 11.66
C ALA A 308 -23.74 -26.78 11.89
N PRO A 309 -24.30 -27.76 12.62
CA PRO A 309 -23.65 -29.06 12.84
C PRO A 309 -23.23 -29.75 11.54
N ALA A 310 -24.03 -29.67 10.50
CA ALA A 310 -23.71 -30.25 9.19
C ALA A 310 -22.51 -29.53 8.51
N GLU A 311 -22.47 -28.20 8.62
CA GLU A 311 -21.35 -27.38 8.10
C GLU A 311 -20.06 -27.66 8.85
N LEU A 312 -20.17 -27.77 10.19
CA LEU A 312 -19.02 -28.07 11.04
C LEU A 312 -18.46 -29.50 10.79
N SER A 313 -19.36 -30.48 10.58
CA SER A 313 -18.97 -31.85 10.21
C SER A 313 -18.27 -31.90 8.84
N ALA A 314 -18.79 -31.16 7.85
CA ALA A 314 -18.17 -31.05 6.54
C ALA A 314 -16.80 -30.37 6.62
N LEU A 315 -16.67 -29.34 7.45
CA LEU A 315 -15.40 -28.65 7.71
C LEU A 315 -14.38 -29.61 8.37
N GLU A 316 -14.79 -30.41 9.35
CA GLU A 316 -13.94 -31.38 10.01
C GLU A 316 -13.41 -32.43 9.03
N GLU A 317 -14.26 -32.99 8.18
CA GLU A 317 -13.88 -33.96 7.14
C GLU A 317 -12.91 -33.33 6.13
N GLN A 318 -13.15 -32.07 5.72
CA GLN A 318 -12.24 -31.34 4.86
C GLN A 318 -10.88 -31.06 5.55
N ASN A 319 -10.91 -30.75 6.84
CA ASN A 319 -9.71 -30.49 7.62
C ASN A 319 -8.85 -31.75 7.87
N ARG A 320 -9.44 -32.95 7.84
CA ARG A 320 -8.68 -34.22 7.87
C ARG A 320 -7.88 -34.42 6.58
N ARG A 321 -8.40 -33.96 5.43
CA ARG A 321 -7.70 -34.09 4.14
C ARG A 321 -6.63 -33.03 3.97
N GLU A 322 -6.94 -31.82 4.41
CA GLU A 322 -6.04 -30.66 4.34
C GLU A 322 -6.09 -29.90 5.67
N PRO A 323 -5.18 -30.20 6.60
CA PRO A 323 -5.11 -29.55 7.90
C PRO A 323 -4.87 -28.04 7.75
N LEU A 324 -5.83 -27.24 8.17
CA LEU A 324 -5.75 -25.78 8.15
C LEU A 324 -6.12 -25.22 9.52
N ILE A 325 -7.15 -25.75 10.15
CA ILE A 325 -7.68 -25.28 11.43
C ILE A 325 -7.19 -26.24 12.53
N PRO A 326 -6.67 -25.74 13.66
CA PRO A 326 -6.31 -26.58 14.79
C PRO A 326 -7.50 -27.42 15.26
N VAL A 327 -7.27 -28.71 15.53
CA VAL A 327 -8.32 -29.65 15.95
C VAL A 327 -9.00 -29.19 17.23
N GLU A 328 -8.26 -28.56 18.13
CA GLU A 328 -8.76 -28.00 19.38
C GLU A 328 -9.87 -26.96 19.15
N GLN A 329 -9.73 -26.13 18.11
CA GLN A 329 -10.73 -25.11 17.75
C GLN A 329 -12.02 -25.76 17.24
N ILE A 330 -11.92 -26.84 16.47
CA ILE A 330 -13.06 -27.62 16.00
C ILE A 330 -13.75 -28.31 17.19
N VAL A 331 -12.97 -28.89 18.10
CA VAL A 331 -13.50 -29.52 19.34
C VAL A 331 -14.23 -28.51 20.21
N GLU A 332 -13.69 -27.29 20.36
CA GLU A 332 -14.38 -26.24 21.12
C GLU A 332 -15.72 -25.83 20.45
N ALA A 333 -15.76 -25.76 19.12
CA ALA A 333 -17.00 -25.52 18.41
C ALA A 333 -18.03 -26.63 18.65
N TRP A 334 -17.63 -27.91 18.61
CA TRP A 334 -18.50 -29.05 18.95
C TRP A 334 -18.98 -29.02 20.41
N LYS A 335 -18.14 -28.62 21.36
CA LYS A 335 -18.55 -28.44 22.76
C LYS A 335 -19.65 -27.40 22.89
N CYS A 336 -19.59 -26.29 22.15
CA CYS A 336 -20.67 -25.28 22.15
C CYS A 336 -22.01 -25.89 21.71
N HIS A 337 -22.01 -26.77 20.68
CA HIS A 337 -23.23 -27.46 20.25
C HIS A 337 -23.72 -28.50 21.27
N ALA A 338 -22.82 -29.30 21.86
CA ALA A 338 -23.17 -30.37 22.78
C ALA A 338 -23.68 -29.87 24.13
N LEU A 339 -23.01 -28.88 24.71
CA LEU A 339 -23.32 -28.38 26.03
C LEU A 339 -24.53 -27.44 26.05
N ARG A 340 -24.95 -26.93 24.88
CA ARG A 340 -26.04 -25.95 24.74
C ARG A 340 -25.93 -24.79 25.76
N ARG A 341 -24.71 -24.46 26.14
CA ARG A 341 -24.39 -23.42 27.12
C ARG A 341 -23.53 -22.36 26.45
N GLY A 342 -23.95 -21.12 26.51
CA GLY A 342 -23.16 -19.97 26.18
C GLY A 342 -21.94 -19.79 27.09
N ASP A 343 -21.80 -20.62 28.13
CA ASP A 343 -20.75 -20.52 29.15
C ASP A 343 -19.36 -20.92 28.71
N ALA A 344 -19.26 -21.90 27.81
CA ALA A 344 -17.96 -22.34 27.28
C ALA A 344 -17.40 -21.35 26.25
N ALA A 345 -18.19 -20.40 25.82
CA ALA A 345 -17.93 -19.57 24.66
C ALA A 345 -18.13 -18.07 24.92
N ARG A 346 -17.81 -17.62 26.13
CA ARG A 346 -17.71 -16.17 26.41
C ARG A 346 -16.48 -15.58 25.75
N GLY A 347 -16.66 -15.14 24.52
CA GLY A 347 -15.59 -14.47 23.78
C GLY A 347 -15.99 -14.19 22.35
N ALA A 348 -15.11 -13.55 21.60
CA ALA A 348 -15.24 -13.28 20.18
C ALA A 348 -15.75 -14.46 19.34
N PRO A 349 -15.37 -15.75 19.62
CA PRO A 349 -15.77 -16.90 18.80
C PRO A 349 -17.27 -17.18 18.72
N CYS A 350 -18.08 -16.68 19.67
CA CYS A 350 -19.53 -16.91 19.68
C CYS A 350 -20.35 -15.67 19.38
N ARG A 351 -19.70 -14.53 19.19
CA ARG A 351 -20.35 -13.29 18.83
C ARG A 351 -20.75 -13.31 17.35
N ARG A 352 -22.04 -13.06 17.07
CA ARG A 352 -22.52 -13.04 15.70
C ARG A 352 -22.02 -11.81 14.95
N ARG A 353 -21.68 -12.00 13.68
CA ARG A 353 -21.46 -10.91 12.73
C ARG A 353 -22.80 -10.45 12.17
N ARG A 354 -22.84 -9.28 11.57
CA ARG A 354 -24.05 -8.71 10.96
C ARG A 354 -24.66 -9.63 9.88
N GLY A 355 -23.85 -10.31 9.11
CA GLY A 355 -24.27 -11.22 8.04
C GLY A 355 -24.47 -12.68 8.48
N THR A 356 -24.32 -13.00 9.78
CA THR A 356 -24.53 -14.36 10.29
C THR A 356 -25.95 -14.79 10.07
N LEU A 357 -26.14 -15.87 9.30
CA LEU A 357 -27.47 -16.46 9.09
C LEU A 357 -28.00 -17.05 10.40
N PRO A 358 -29.29 -16.81 10.72
CA PRO A 358 -29.90 -17.37 11.91
C PRO A 358 -29.95 -18.90 11.82
N ARG A 359 -29.46 -19.58 12.85
CA ARG A 359 -29.50 -21.04 12.99
C ARG A 359 -30.17 -21.42 14.31
N GLU A 360 -30.77 -22.60 14.35
CA GLU A 360 -31.56 -23.04 15.52
C GLU A 360 -30.74 -23.05 16.82
N HIS A 361 -29.47 -23.47 16.75
CA HIS A 361 -28.60 -23.53 17.93
C HIS A 361 -28.15 -22.15 18.45
N HIS A 362 -28.26 -21.07 17.65
CA HIS A 362 -27.88 -19.72 18.07
C HIS A 362 -28.69 -19.21 19.27
N ARG A 363 -29.91 -19.73 19.46
CA ARG A 363 -30.73 -19.42 20.68
C ARG A 363 -30.02 -19.77 21.99
N PHE A 364 -29.09 -20.74 21.97
CA PHE A 364 -28.34 -21.11 23.17
C PHE A 364 -27.12 -20.21 23.40
N LEU A 365 -26.60 -19.58 22.35
CA LEU A 365 -25.48 -18.64 22.43
C LEU A 365 -25.90 -17.28 22.99
N ASP A 366 -27.18 -16.94 22.86
CA ASP A 366 -27.77 -15.64 23.29
C ASP A 366 -28.35 -15.66 24.72
N LEU A 367 -28.35 -16.80 25.38
CA LEU A 367 -28.96 -16.91 26.72
C LEU A 367 -28.10 -16.17 27.76
N PRO A 368 -28.69 -15.22 28.51
CA PRO A 368 -28.00 -14.60 29.62
C PRO A 368 -27.71 -15.62 30.72
N PHE A 369 -26.61 -15.44 31.39
CA PHE A 369 -26.20 -16.23 32.54
C PHE A 369 -27.26 -16.10 33.64
N LYS A 370 -27.77 -17.22 34.14
CA LYS A 370 -28.48 -17.32 35.42
C LYS A 370 -27.49 -17.72 36.49
#